data_c4de28ce5456c03acb4468383295d13b
#
_entry.id   c4de28ce5456c03acb4468383295d13b
#
_cell.length_a   1.000
_cell.length_b   1.000
_cell.length_c   1.000
_cell.angle_alpha   90.00
_cell.angle_beta   90.00
_cell.angle_gamma   90.00
#
_symmetry.space_group_name_H-M   'P 1'
#
loop_
_entity.id
_entity.type
_entity.pdbx_description
1 polymer ?
#
loop_
_entity_poly.entity_id
_entity_poly.type
_entity_poly.pdbx_seq_one_letter_code
_entity_poly.pdbx_strand_id
1 'polypeptide(L)'
;MDMAILHITFSLATQGSMKLAIRQHRLQRNESVLSVHDDLSIGPLQNFEERKTWLATHILDDDDQQLYDEMYENWRKKIANLPCDVDVWIWYSHNTHEQIGLRYVMSELIHKCSMVFGIDATENLKSIHPNLDIRHTGELSSEMLMKLRPSAKRFSVQECQQLAKEWENIKEQPSTLRLWKSELLHVEEDAMDAYIIASAKNLHLQQNEEWLMPTHILAQIFETFVHYVGNDFVEYRLLTLVEQGVFAMKGDTNDIFSYQVKLL
;
A
#
# COMPACT_ATOMS: atom_id res chain seq x y z
N MET A 1 0.68 28.31 20.98
CA MET A 1 0.24 26.90 21.21
C MET A 1 0.75 26.13 20.01
N ASP A 2 1.49 25.05 20.25
CA ASP A 2 1.90 24.19 19.12
C ASP A 2 0.63 23.59 18.52
N MET A 3 0.48 23.69 17.19
CA MET A 3 -0.68 23.14 16.48
C MET A 3 -0.70 21.64 16.59
N ALA A 4 -1.87 21.05 16.76
CA ALA A 4 -2.04 19.62 16.78
C ALA A 4 -1.88 19.05 15.36
N ILE A 5 -1.20 17.91 15.21
CA ILE A 5 -0.94 17.26 13.92
C ILE A 5 -1.48 15.83 13.94
N LEU A 6 -2.25 15.49 12.91
CA LEU A 6 -2.61 14.13 12.59
C LEU A 6 -1.77 13.64 11.40
N HIS A 7 -0.86 12.70 11.67
CA HIS A 7 -0.11 12.03 10.60
C HIS A 7 -0.94 10.90 10.00
N ILE A 8 -1.07 10.89 8.68
CA ILE A 8 -1.71 9.80 7.93
C ILE A 8 -0.64 9.02 7.18
N THR A 9 -0.69 7.69 7.33
CA THR A 9 0.22 6.72 6.71
C THR A 9 -0.59 5.61 6.04
N PHE A 10 0.06 4.84 5.16
CA PHE A 10 -0.61 3.81 4.36
C PHE A 10 -0.13 2.38 4.68
N SER A 11 0.68 2.21 5.72
CA SER A 11 1.09 0.88 6.18
C SER A 11 1.28 0.84 7.69
N LEU A 12 1.13 -0.34 8.28
CA LEU A 12 1.42 -0.57 9.71
C LEU A 12 2.89 -0.34 10.04
N ALA A 13 3.80 -0.63 9.12
CA ALA A 13 5.23 -0.38 9.29
C ALA A 13 5.53 1.13 9.42
N THR A 14 5.00 1.95 8.50
CA THR A 14 5.13 3.41 8.59
C THR A 14 4.47 3.96 9.85
N GLN A 15 3.29 3.44 10.21
CA GLN A 15 2.60 3.85 11.44
C GLN A 15 3.45 3.55 12.68
N GLY A 16 4.05 2.36 12.75
CA GLY A 16 4.92 1.96 13.85
C GLY A 16 6.15 2.85 13.97
N SER A 17 6.85 3.08 12.86
CA SER A 17 8.01 3.98 12.79
C SER A 17 7.65 5.42 13.20
N MET A 18 6.48 5.93 12.76
CA MET A 18 6.01 7.27 13.11
C MET A 18 5.64 7.36 14.59
N LYS A 19 4.93 6.37 15.15
CA LYS A 19 4.64 6.32 16.60
C LYS A 19 5.92 6.32 17.43
N LEU A 20 6.96 5.60 16.98
CA LEU A 20 8.27 5.60 17.62
C LEU A 20 8.94 6.97 17.53
N ALA A 21 8.94 7.60 16.35
CA ALA A 21 9.48 8.94 16.12
C ALA A 21 8.83 9.98 17.05
N ILE A 22 7.51 10.02 17.10
CA ILE A 22 6.73 10.91 17.97
C ILE A 22 7.12 10.70 19.45
N ARG A 23 7.26 9.44 19.88
CA ARG A 23 7.67 9.11 21.25
C ARG A 23 9.08 9.59 21.55
N GLN A 24 10.05 9.30 20.69
CA GLN A 24 11.46 9.68 20.86
C GLN A 24 11.65 11.20 20.96
N HIS A 25 10.85 11.96 20.19
CA HIS A 25 10.90 13.43 20.19
C HIS A 25 9.91 14.11 21.15
N ARG A 26 9.20 13.35 22.00
CA ARG A 26 8.25 13.83 23.02
C ARG A 26 7.10 14.69 22.46
N LEU A 27 6.61 14.31 21.28
CA LEU A 27 5.55 15.06 20.53
C LEU A 27 4.13 14.54 20.83
N GLN A 28 3.96 13.50 21.67
CA GLN A 28 2.70 12.78 21.90
C GLN A 28 1.53 13.65 22.40
N ARG A 29 1.83 14.84 22.93
CA ARG A 29 0.78 15.76 23.41
C ARG A 29 0.02 16.43 22.26
N ASN A 30 0.72 16.65 21.14
CA ASN A 30 0.21 17.43 20.01
C ASN A 30 0.14 16.62 18.72
N GLU A 31 0.69 15.41 18.67
CA GLU A 31 0.77 14.62 17.45
C GLU A 31 0.24 13.21 17.65
N SER A 32 -0.50 12.76 16.64
CA SER A 32 -1.06 11.40 16.58
C SER A 32 -0.90 10.82 15.18
N VAL A 33 -1.06 9.50 15.06
CA VAL A 33 -0.92 8.77 13.79
C VAL A 33 -2.18 7.96 13.52
N LEU A 34 -2.66 8.02 12.30
CA LEU A 34 -3.74 7.19 11.77
C LEU A 34 -3.23 6.52 10.49
N SER A 35 -3.51 5.23 10.32
CA SER A 35 -3.12 4.50 9.11
C SER A 35 -4.35 4.01 8.36
N VAL A 36 -4.32 4.16 7.02
CA VAL A 36 -5.18 3.44 6.09
C VAL A 36 -4.28 2.44 5.38
N HIS A 37 -4.28 1.20 5.86
CA HIS A 37 -3.42 0.14 5.34
C HIS A 37 -4.16 -0.85 4.44
N ASP A 38 -5.28 -0.42 3.87
CA ASP A 38 -5.96 -1.14 2.78
C ASP A 38 -5.22 -0.90 1.46
N ASP A 39 -4.74 -1.96 0.83
CA ASP A 39 -4.07 -1.85 -0.47
C ASP A 39 -5.06 -1.55 -1.60
N LEU A 40 -5.30 -0.25 -1.81
CA LEU A 40 -6.19 0.24 -2.86
C LEU A 40 -5.64 0.03 -4.28
N SER A 41 -4.44 -0.53 -4.45
CA SER A 41 -3.91 -0.90 -5.77
C SER A 41 -4.56 -2.16 -6.34
N ILE A 42 -5.20 -2.96 -5.48
CA ILE A 42 -5.86 -4.22 -5.84
C ILE A 42 -7.35 -4.22 -5.50
N GLY A 43 -8.10 -5.11 -6.13
CA GLY A 43 -9.52 -5.32 -5.91
C GLY A 43 -10.44 -4.20 -6.43
N PRO A 44 -11.76 -4.41 -6.44
CA PRO A 44 -12.73 -3.41 -6.86
C PRO A 44 -12.78 -2.23 -5.89
N LEU A 45 -13.02 -1.01 -6.41
CA LEU A 45 -13.09 0.22 -5.62
C LEU A 45 -14.47 0.91 -5.68
N GLN A 46 -15.38 0.42 -6.53
CA GLN A 46 -16.67 1.04 -6.78
C GLN A 46 -17.60 0.93 -5.58
N ASN A 47 -17.56 -0.21 -4.88
CA ASN A 47 -18.44 -0.52 -3.76
C ASN A 47 -17.63 -1.16 -2.62
N PHE A 48 -17.81 -0.62 -1.41
CA PHE A 48 -17.07 -1.10 -0.23
C PHE A 48 -17.40 -2.56 0.14
N GLU A 49 -18.67 -2.97 0.07
CA GLU A 49 -19.07 -4.34 0.39
C GLU A 49 -18.59 -5.35 -0.66
N GLU A 50 -18.62 -4.96 -1.93
CA GLU A 50 -18.05 -5.75 -3.02
C GLU A 50 -16.54 -5.91 -2.85
N ARG A 51 -15.84 -4.82 -2.54
CA ARG A 51 -14.41 -4.85 -2.22
C ARG A 51 -14.10 -5.78 -1.05
N LYS A 52 -14.83 -5.65 0.04
CA LYS A 52 -14.66 -6.49 1.23
C LYS A 52 -14.84 -7.96 0.90
N THR A 53 -15.88 -8.30 0.14
CA THR A 53 -16.13 -9.68 -0.31
C THR A 53 -15.00 -10.19 -1.18
N TRP A 54 -14.50 -9.37 -2.11
CA TRP A 54 -13.39 -9.74 -2.99
C TRP A 54 -12.10 -10.00 -2.18
N LEU A 55 -11.77 -9.08 -1.26
CA LEU A 55 -10.59 -9.23 -0.39
C LEU A 55 -10.69 -10.48 0.49
N ALA A 56 -11.84 -10.74 1.11
CA ALA A 56 -12.09 -11.93 1.93
C ALA A 56 -12.01 -13.24 1.14
N THR A 57 -12.29 -13.20 -0.17
CA THR A 57 -12.25 -14.37 -1.03
C THR A 57 -10.83 -14.69 -1.53
N HIS A 58 -10.00 -13.65 -1.71
CA HIS A 58 -8.75 -13.80 -2.46
C HIS A 58 -7.49 -13.42 -1.68
N ILE A 59 -7.59 -12.58 -0.64
CA ILE A 59 -6.45 -11.92 -0.03
C ILE A 59 -6.39 -12.09 1.49
N LEU A 60 -7.51 -11.88 2.19
CA LEU A 60 -7.55 -11.77 3.65
C LEU A 60 -8.05 -13.07 4.30
N ASP A 61 -7.33 -13.55 5.30
CA ASP A 61 -7.86 -14.58 6.20
C ASP A 61 -8.90 -14.01 7.20
N ASP A 62 -9.46 -14.84 8.07
CA ASP A 62 -10.51 -14.43 9.02
C ASP A 62 -10.01 -13.40 10.05
N ASP A 63 -8.76 -13.49 10.48
CA ASP A 63 -8.15 -12.56 11.43
C ASP A 63 -7.89 -11.20 10.76
N ASP A 64 -7.42 -11.22 9.53
CA ASP A 64 -7.17 -10.02 8.72
C ASP A 64 -8.47 -9.30 8.35
N GLN A 65 -9.56 -10.02 8.10
CA GLN A 65 -10.88 -9.43 7.86
C GLN A 65 -11.37 -8.63 9.08
N GLN A 66 -11.19 -9.15 10.29
CA GLN A 66 -11.53 -8.40 11.50
C GLN A 66 -10.69 -7.12 11.62
N LEU A 67 -9.38 -7.21 11.40
CA LEU A 67 -8.48 -6.05 11.45
C LEU A 67 -8.84 -5.00 10.38
N TYR A 68 -9.26 -5.44 9.21
CA TYR A 68 -9.75 -4.57 8.13
C TYR A 68 -10.99 -3.78 8.56
N ASP A 69 -11.98 -4.44 9.15
CA ASP A 69 -13.19 -3.79 9.64
C ASP A 69 -12.88 -2.78 10.76
N GLU A 70 -12.05 -3.16 11.74
CA GLU A 70 -11.62 -2.30 12.84
C GLU A 70 -10.86 -1.06 12.33
N MET A 71 -10.02 -1.23 11.32
CA MET A 71 -9.30 -0.13 10.68
C MET A 71 -10.27 0.90 10.09
N TYR A 72 -11.23 0.46 9.28
CA TYR A 72 -12.18 1.36 8.65
C TYR A 72 -13.16 2.00 9.63
N GLU A 73 -13.58 1.29 10.68
CA GLU A 73 -14.39 1.86 11.75
C GLU A 73 -13.62 2.98 12.47
N ASN A 74 -12.37 2.72 12.84
CA ASN A 74 -11.51 3.71 13.47
C ASN A 74 -11.24 4.91 12.54
N TRP A 75 -10.98 4.66 11.26
CA TRP A 75 -10.80 5.69 10.24
C TRP A 75 -12.02 6.61 10.17
N ARG A 76 -13.21 6.06 9.91
CA ARG A 76 -14.46 6.82 9.80
C ARG A 76 -14.72 7.65 11.05
N LYS A 77 -14.54 7.05 12.23
CA LYS A 77 -14.72 7.73 13.52
C LYS A 77 -13.76 8.88 13.72
N LYS A 78 -12.50 8.71 13.39
CA LYS A 78 -11.45 9.74 13.53
C LYS A 78 -11.67 10.89 12.54
N ILE A 79 -11.93 10.59 11.28
CA ILE A 79 -12.16 11.61 10.26
C ILE A 79 -13.47 12.37 10.49
N ALA A 80 -14.55 11.67 10.88
CA ALA A 80 -15.83 12.35 11.21
C ALA A 80 -15.66 13.40 12.32
N ASN A 81 -14.86 13.11 13.33
CA ASN A 81 -14.64 13.95 14.51
C ASN A 81 -13.35 14.79 14.43
N LEU A 82 -12.74 14.93 13.26
CA LEU A 82 -11.51 15.70 13.09
C LEU A 82 -11.75 17.18 13.38
N PRO A 83 -11.06 17.79 14.40
CA PRO A 83 -11.21 19.20 14.74
C PRO A 83 -10.59 20.11 13.66
N CYS A 84 -11.13 21.31 13.49
CA CYS A 84 -10.65 22.27 12.49
C CYS A 84 -9.27 22.87 12.78
N ASP A 85 -8.79 22.78 13.99
CA ASP A 85 -7.50 23.29 14.46
C ASP A 85 -6.40 22.21 14.43
N VAL A 86 -6.67 21.07 13.81
CA VAL A 86 -5.70 19.99 13.60
C VAL A 86 -5.19 20.03 12.18
N ASP A 87 -3.88 20.12 11.99
CA ASP A 87 -3.23 19.94 10.70
C ASP A 87 -3.15 18.46 10.34
N VAL A 88 -3.43 18.11 9.08
CA VAL A 88 -3.30 16.75 8.57
C VAL A 88 -2.05 16.64 7.70
N TRP A 89 -1.15 15.74 8.06
CA TRP A 89 0.10 15.50 7.35
C TRP A 89 0.10 14.12 6.73
N ILE A 90 0.06 14.02 5.39
CA ILE A 90 -0.03 12.77 4.63
C ILE A 90 1.35 12.38 4.13
N TRP A 91 1.80 11.17 4.51
CA TRP A 91 3.09 10.61 4.12
C TRP A 91 2.89 9.63 2.99
N TYR A 92 3.53 9.87 1.84
CA TYR A 92 3.36 9.04 0.66
C TYR A 92 4.66 8.94 -0.16
N SER A 93 4.75 7.91 -0.99
CA SER A 93 5.82 7.71 -1.96
C SER A 93 5.27 7.43 -3.36
N HIS A 94 6.14 7.21 -4.34
CA HIS A 94 5.76 6.99 -5.73
C HIS A 94 5.44 5.51 -6.02
N ASN A 95 4.61 4.88 -5.18
CA ASN A 95 4.03 3.57 -5.46
C ASN A 95 2.51 3.65 -5.63
N THR A 96 1.91 2.63 -6.21
CA THR A 96 0.49 2.60 -6.53
C THR A 96 -0.40 2.76 -5.30
N HIS A 97 -0.12 1.97 -4.26
CA HIS A 97 -0.90 1.95 -3.03
C HIS A 97 -0.97 3.33 -2.36
N GLU A 98 0.18 3.96 -2.13
CA GLU A 98 0.26 5.25 -1.43
C GLU A 98 -0.24 6.41 -2.29
N GLN A 99 -0.07 6.33 -3.62
CA GLN A 99 -0.61 7.32 -4.55
C GLN A 99 -2.14 7.27 -4.63
N ILE A 100 -2.75 6.09 -4.64
CA ILE A 100 -4.20 5.95 -4.57
C ILE A 100 -4.69 6.34 -3.17
N GLY A 101 -3.99 5.89 -2.13
CA GLY A 101 -4.29 6.23 -0.74
C GLY A 101 -4.32 7.74 -0.49
N LEU A 102 -3.36 8.49 -1.06
CA LEU A 102 -3.36 9.97 -1.00
C LEU A 102 -4.66 10.55 -1.57
N ARG A 103 -5.12 10.06 -2.71
CA ARG A 103 -6.34 10.51 -3.38
C ARG A 103 -7.60 10.16 -2.59
N TYR A 104 -7.64 8.95 -2.06
CA TYR A 104 -8.72 8.50 -1.15
C TYR A 104 -8.81 9.40 0.09
N VAL A 105 -7.69 9.59 0.79
CA VAL A 105 -7.64 10.45 1.98
C VAL A 105 -8.06 11.89 1.64
N MET A 106 -7.63 12.40 0.50
CA MET A 106 -8.00 13.75 0.07
C MET A 106 -9.51 13.89 -0.19
N SER A 107 -10.16 12.85 -0.76
CA SER A 107 -11.62 12.84 -0.94
C SER A 107 -12.38 12.89 0.38
N GLU A 108 -11.88 12.24 1.42
CA GLU A 108 -12.46 12.24 2.76
C GLU A 108 -12.25 13.59 3.50
N LEU A 109 -11.18 14.31 3.15
CA LEU A 109 -10.81 15.57 3.80
C LEU A 109 -11.33 16.83 3.09
N ILE A 110 -11.81 16.74 1.85
CA ILE A 110 -12.15 17.91 1.01
C ILE A 110 -13.19 18.84 1.65
N HIS A 111 -14.06 18.33 2.50
CA HIS A 111 -15.08 19.08 3.22
C HIS A 111 -14.71 19.41 4.67
N LYS A 112 -13.46 19.14 5.06
CA LYS A 112 -12.94 19.47 6.38
C LYS A 112 -12.23 20.81 6.34
N CYS A 113 -12.22 21.52 7.47
CA CYS A 113 -11.55 22.82 7.59
C CYS A 113 -10.05 22.72 7.94
N SER A 114 -9.54 21.51 8.16
CA SER A 114 -8.13 21.26 8.48
C SER A 114 -7.20 21.66 7.33
N MET A 115 -6.02 22.17 7.66
CA MET A 115 -4.96 22.35 6.66
C MET A 115 -4.31 20.99 6.36
N VAL A 116 -4.10 20.72 5.08
CA VAL A 116 -3.53 19.45 4.63
C VAL A 116 -2.12 19.68 4.07
N PHE A 117 -1.17 18.87 4.53
CA PHE A 117 0.22 18.90 4.09
C PHE A 117 0.59 17.54 3.51
N GLY A 118 1.41 17.52 2.48
CA GLY A 118 1.99 16.31 1.90
C GLY A 118 3.48 16.23 2.16
N ILE A 119 3.96 15.02 2.45
CA ILE A 119 5.39 14.70 2.50
C ILE A 119 5.62 13.59 1.47
N ASP A 120 6.15 14.00 0.30
CA ASP A 120 6.59 13.09 -0.74
C ASP A 120 7.92 12.47 -0.33
N ALA A 121 7.86 11.25 0.18
CA ALA A 121 9.04 10.57 0.70
C ALA A 121 10.04 10.23 -0.41
N THR A 122 9.57 9.86 -1.62
CA THR A 122 10.44 9.52 -2.75
C THR A 122 11.26 10.72 -3.19
N GLU A 123 10.62 11.86 -3.46
CA GLU A 123 11.33 13.05 -3.94
C GLU A 123 12.19 13.70 -2.87
N ASN A 124 11.68 13.77 -1.64
CA ASN A 124 12.40 14.43 -0.56
C ASN A 124 13.59 13.60 -0.05
N LEU A 125 13.51 12.27 -0.10
CA LEU A 125 14.60 11.40 0.29
C LEU A 125 15.80 11.55 -0.64
N LYS A 126 15.59 11.70 -1.94
CA LYS A 126 16.66 11.95 -2.92
C LYS A 126 17.50 13.18 -2.59
N SER A 127 16.91 14.21 -1.98
CA SER A 127 17.60 15.42 -1.58
C SER A 127 18.52 15.23 -0.36
N ILE A 128 18.21 14.26 0.50
CA ILE A 128 18.94 13.98 1.75
C ILE A 128 19.88 12.80 1.59
N HIS A 129 19.46 11.77 0.86
CA HIS A 129 20.19 10.54 0.59
C HIS A 129 20.07 10.14 -0.89
N PRO A 130 20.85 10.75 -1.81
CA PRO A 130 20.72 10.57 -3.26
C PRO A 130 20.85 9.12 -3.75
N ASN A 131 21.53 8.26 -2.98
CA ASN A 131 21.77 6.87 -3.32
C ASN A 131 20.78 5.89 -2.67
N LEU A 132 19.79 6.39 -1.93
CA LEU A 132 18.78 5.57 -1.28
C LEU A 132 17.46 5.74 -2.03
N ASP A 133 16.99 4.65 -2.59
CA ASP A 133 15.66 4.56 -3.18
C ASP A 133 14.75 3.74 -2.27
N ILE A 134 13.48 4.11 -2.20
CA ILE A 134 12.45 3.41 -1.42
C ILE A 134 11.29 3.02 -2.33
N ARG A 135 10.74 1.85 -2.09
CA ARG A 135 9.53 1.37 -2.78
C ARG A 135 8.25 1.91 -2.12
N HIS A 136 8.27 2.05 -0.79
CA HIS A 136 7.15 2.55 0.00
C HIS A 136 7.64 3.19 1.31
N THR A 137 6.79 4.00 1.93
CA THR A 137 7.14 4.71 3.18
C THR A 137 7.41 3.78 4.37
N GLY A 138 6.96 2.52 4.32
CA GLY A 138 7.23 1.52 5.36
C GLY A 138 8.70 1.12 5.51
N GLU A 139 9.54 1.42 4.53
CA GLU A 139 10.99 1.22 4.58
C GLU A 139 11.72 2.33 5.37
N LEU A 140 11.01 3.41 5.74
CA LEU A 140 11.58 4.53 6.46
C LEU A 140 11.67 4.25 7.97
N SER A 141 12.86 4.42 8.53
CA SER A 141 13.05 4.41 9.98
C SER A 141 12.43 5.65 10.64
N SER A 142 12.23 5.59 11.96
CA SER A 142 11.75 6.74 12.75
C SER A 142 12.66 7.97 12.60
N GLU A 143 13.98 7.78 12.48
CA GLU A 143 14.94 8.86 12.26
C GLU A 143 14.78 9.48 10.87
N MET A 144 14.59 8.67 9.83
CA MET A 144 14.40 9.15 8.46
C MET A 144 13.09 9.93 8.33
N LEU A 145 12.01 9.46 8.94
CA LEU A 145 10.74 10.21 9.00
C LEU A 145 10.94 11.59 9.61
N MET A 146 11.68 11.70 10.73
CA MET A 146 11.96 12.99 11.35
C MET A 146 12.84 13.90 10.47
N LYS A 147 13.79 13.35 9.71
CA LYS A 147 14.59 14.12 8.74
C LYS A 147 13.76 14.66 7.57
N LEU A 148 12.74 13.89 7.14
CA LEU A 148 11.84 14.32 6.06
C LEU A 148 10.76 15.30 6.53
N ARG A 149 10.46 15.38 7.81
CA ARG A 149 9.42 16.24 8.36
C ARG A 149 9.48 17.71 7.90
N PRO A 150 10.66 18.38 7.82
CA PRO A 150 10.75 19.77 7.35
C PRO A 150 10.35 19.98 5.88
N SER A 151 10.22 18.91 5.09
CA SER A 151 9.84 18.97 3.69
C SER A 151 8.32 19.01 3.46
N ALA A 152 7.52 19.00 4.54
CA ALA A 152 6.07 19.08 4.45
C ALA A 152 5.63 20.33 3.65
N LYS A 153 4.85 20.11 2.58
CA LYS A 153 4.30 21.16 1.74
C LYS A 153 2.79 21.21 1.91
N ARG A 154 2.26 22.40 2.14
CA ARG A 154 0.82 22.60 2.19
C ARG A 154 0.21 22.41 0.81
N PHE A 155 -0.82 21.58 0.71
CA PHE A 155 -1.66 21.52 -0.47
C PHE A 155 -2.53 22.77 -0.59
N SER A 156 -2.61 23.32 -1.80
CA SER A 156 -3.60 24.34 -2.14
C SER A 156 -5.00 23.74 -2.23
N VAL A 157 -6.01 24.58 -2.17
CA VAL A 157 -7.42 24.14 -2.35
C VAL A 157 -7.61 23.45 -3.69
N GLN A 158 -6.98 23.95 -4.75
CA GLN A 158 -7.07 23.37 -6.08
C GLN A 158 -6.42 21.98 -6.15
N GLU A 159 -5.25 21.77 -5.52
CA GLU A 159 -4.61 20.46 -5.44
C GLU A 159 -5.47 19.48 -4.67
N CYS A 160 -6.04 19.88 -3.54
CA CYS A 160 -6.96 19.03 -2.77
C CYS A 160 -8.18 18.61 -3.62
N GLN A 161 -8.80 19.56 -4.33
CA GLN A 161 -9.95 19.30 -5.20
C GLN A 161 -9.58 18.36 -6.37
N GLN A 162 -8.41 18.58 -6.95
CA GLN A 162 -7.93 17.74 -8.05
C GLN A 162 -7.70 16.30 -7.60
N LEU A 163 -7.01 16.09 -6.48
CA LEU A 163 -6.75 14.76 -5.93
C LEU A 163 -8.05 14.04 -5.54
N ALA A 164 -8.99 14.75 -4.93
CA ALA A 164 -10.31 14.20 -4.60
C ALA A 164 -11.09 13.78 -5.86
N LYS A 165 -11.05 14.59 -6.93
CA LYS A 165 -11.66 14.26 -8.22
C LYS A 165 -11.00 13.06 -8.89
N GLU A 166 -9.68 12.97 -8.79
CA GLU A 166 -8.92 11.80 -9.30
C GLU A 166 -9.36 10.52 -8.59
N TRP A 167 -9.61 10.55 -7.27
CA TRP A 167 -10.17 9.43 -6.55
C TRP A 167 -11.51 8.96 -7.13
N GLU A 168 -12.45 9.87 -7.38
CA GLU A 168 -13.75 9.50 -7.98
C GLU A 168 -13.58 8.84 -9.34
N ASN A 169 -12.67 9.36 -10.17
CA ASN A 169 -12.38 8.76 -11.48
C ASN A 169 -11.76 7.35 -11.36
N ILE A 170 -10.86 7.14 -10.38
CA ILE A 170 -10.23 5.84 -10.12
C ILE A 170 -11.27 4.82 -9.65
N LYS A 171 -12.15 5.24 -8.75
CA LYS A 171 -13.20 4.40 -8.18
C LYS A 171 -14.20 3.91 -9.23
N GLU A 172 -14.48 4.71 -10.25
CA GLU A 172 -15.42 4.35 -11.33
C GLU A 172 -14.87 3.29 -12.30
N GLN A 173 -13.54 3.05 -12.30
CA GLN A 173 -12.94 2.06 -13.21
C GLN A 173 -13.14 0.63 -12.69
N PRO A 174 -13.52 -0.32 -13.56
CA PRO A 174 -13.81 -1.70 -13.15
C PRO A 174 -12.54 -2.56 -12.90
N SER A 175 -11.34 -1.99 -13.05
CA SER A 175 -10.10 -2.76 -12.89
C SER A 175 -9.88 -3.23 -11.46
N THR A 176 -9.33 -4.43 -11.32
CA THR A 176 -8.95 -5.03 -10.03
C THR A 176 -7.44 -4.99 -9.77
N LEU A 177 -6.64 -4.55 -10.73
CA LEU A 177 -5.20 -4.29 -10.57
C LEU A 177 -4.84 -2.92 -11.14
N ARG A 178 -4.04 -2.18 -10.39
CA ARG A 178 -3.55 -0.85 -10.76
C ARG A 178 -2.04 -0.78 -10.52
N LEU A 179 -1.34 -0.07 -11.40
CA LEU A 179 0.11 0.14 -11.31
C LEU A 179 0.42 1.64 -11.42
N TRP A 180 1.49 2.09 -10.78
CA TRP A 180 1.95 3.47 -10.84
C TRP A 180 3.24 3.58 -11.66
N LYS A 181 3.18 4.38 -12.73
CA LYS A 181 4.35 4.70 -13.56
C LYS A 181 4.30 6.19 -13.94
N SER A 182 4.63 7.08 -13.00
CA SER A 182 4.38 8.53 -13.11
C SER A 182 2.90 8.92 -13.27
N GLU A 183 2.07 8.02 -13.70
CA GLU A 183 0.61 8.08 -13.77
C GLU A 183 0.01 6.74 -13.38
N LEU A 184 -1.29 6.72 -13.08
CA LEU A 184 -2.01 5.50 -12.73
C LEU A 184 -2.40 4.74 -13.99
N LEU A 185 -2.00 3.47 -14.03
CA LEU A 185 -2.36 2.53 -15.09
C LEU A 185 -3.37 1.53 -14.54
N HIS A 186 -4.50 1.37 -15.23
CA HIS A 186 -5.45 0.29 -14.99
C HIS A 186 -5.05 -0.88 -15.88
N VAL A 187 -4.81 -2.03 -15.28
CA VAL A 187 -4.35 -3.23 -15.99
C VAL A 187 -5.26 -4.41 -15.69
N GLU A 188 -5.19 -5.43 -16.53
CA GLU A 188 -5.92 -6.69 -16.29
C GLU A 188 -5.36 -7.40 -15.07
N GLU A 189 -6.19 -8.14 -14.37
CA GLU A 189 -5.85 -8.85 -13.14
C GLU A 189 -4.72 -9.87 -13.34
N ASP A 190 -4.66 -10.47 -14.52
CA ASP A 190 -3.65 -11.46 -14.93
C ASP A 190 -2.33 -10.85 -15.43
N ALA A 191 -2.18 -9.53 -15.40
CA ALA A 191 -0.97 -8.84 -15.87
C ALA A 191 0.32 -9.31 -15.18
N MET A 192 0.21 -9.89 -13.97
CA MET A 192 1.34 -10.47 -13.22
C MET A 192 1.69 -11.91 -13.64
N ASP A 193 0.80 -12.63 -14.30
CA ASP A 193 0.96 -14.06 -14.57
C ASP A 193 2.20 -14.37 -15.41
N ALA A 194 2.46 -13.56 -16.43
CA ALA A 194 3.66 -13.72 -17.25
C ALA A 194 4.97 -13.54 -16.46
N TYR A 195 4.98 -12.65 -15.46
CA TYR A 195 6.14 -12.45 -14.58
C TYR A 195 6.32 -13.62 -13.60
N ILE A 196 5.23 -14.15 -13.05
CA ILE A 196 5.24 -15.34 -12.17
C ILE A 196 5.80 -16.53 -12.93
N ILE A 197 5.31 -16.80 -14.13
CA ILE A 197 5.76 -17.92 -14.99
C ILE A 197 7.23 -17.74 -15.39
N ALA A 198 7.64 -16.55 -15.79
CA ALA A 198 9.02 -16.27 -16.16
C ALA A 198 9.98 -16.43 -14.97
N SER A 199 9.60 -15.97 -13.77
CA SER A 199 10.39 -16.14 -12.55
C SER A 199 10.54 -17.62 -12.18
N ALA A 200 9.47 -18.40 -12.24
CA ALA A 200 9.53 -19.83 -11.99
C ALA A 200 10.44 -20.55 -13.00
N LYS A 201 10.35 -20.24 -14.30
CA LYS A 201 11.25 -20.79 -15.34
C LYS A 201 12.72 -20.52 -15.03
N ASN A 202 13.03 -19.27 -14.67
CA ASN A 202 14.39 -18.87 -14.33
C ASN A 202 14.91 -19.60 -13.10
N LEU A 203 14.11 -19.74 -12.05
CA LEU A 203 14.48 -20.46 -10.83
C LEU A 203 14.72 -21.94 -11.09
N HIS A 204 13.87 -22.62 -11.86
CA HIS A 204 14.10 -24.02 -12.25
C HIS A 204 15.43 -24.21 -12.98
N LEU A 205 15.81 -23.27 -13.86
CA LEU A 205 17.08 -23.32 -14.59
C LEU A 205 18.29 -23.05 -13.68
N GLN A 206 18.18 -22.14 -12.72
CA GLN A 206 19.27 -21.72 -11.85
C GLN A 206 19.52 -22.72 -10.72
N GLN A 207 18.47 -23.24 -10.09
CA GLN A 207 18.57 -24.07 -8.89
C GLN A 207 18.58 -25.56 -9.21
N ASN A 208 18.17 -25.95 -10.43
CA ASN A 208 17.97 -27.33 -10.84
C ASN A 208 17.03 -28.11 -9.89
N GLU A 209 16.08 -27.39 -9.27
CA GLU A 209 15.06 -27.94 -8.40
C GLU A 209 13.76 -28.16 -9.17
N GLU A 210 13.12 -29.30 -8.94
CA GLU A 210 11.84 -29.62 -9.56
C GLU A 210 10.68 -28.86 -8.92
N TRP A 211 10.77 -28.58 -7.62
CA TRP A 211 9.75 -27.90 -6.83
C TRP A 211 10.31 -26.64 -6.21
N LEU A 212 9.58 -25.53 -6.36
CA LEU A 212 9.97 -24.21 -5.87
C LEU A 212 9.10 -23.77 -4.71
N MET A 213 9.70 -23.10 -3.74
CA MET A 213 8.95 -22.38 -2.72
C MET A 213 8.32 -21.12 -3.35
N PRO A 214 7.05 -20.80 -3.09
CA PRO A 214 6.42 -19.56 -3.55
C PRO A 214 7.25 -18.32 -3.21
N THR A 215 7.81 -18.26 -2.00
CA THR A 215 8.66 -17.17 -1.53
C THR A 215 9.86 -16.88 -2.43
N HIS A 216 10.44 -17.90 -3.07
CA HIS A 216 11.54 -17.70 -4.04
C HIS A 216 11.05 -17.03 -5.32
N ILE A 217 9.84 -17.42 -5.79
CA ILE A 217 9.22 -16.79 -6.97
C ILE A 217 8.90 -15.32 -6.66
N LEU A 218 8.30 -15.04 -5.50
CA LEU A 218 8.00 -13.68 -5.05
C LEU A 218 9.27 -12.83 -4.95
N ALA A 219 10.32 -13.37 -4.32
CA ALA A 219 11.61 -12.65 -4.19
C ALA A 219 12.16 -12.25 -5.57
N GLN A 220 12.14 -13.16 -6.54
CA GLN A 220 12.62 -12.87 -7.90
C GLN A 220 11.75 -11.84 -8.62
N ILE A 221 10.43 -11.87 -8.41
CA ILE A 221 9.53 -10.85 -8.96
C ILE A 221 9.89 -9.48 -8.39
N PHE A 222 10.08 -9.37 -7.06
CA PHE A 222 10.41 -8.10 -6.42
C PHE A 222 11.79 -7.55 -6.80
N GLU A 223 12.72 -8.41 -7.23
CA GLU A 223 14.00 -7.95 -7.77
C GLU A 223 13.88 -7.40 -9.20
N THR A 224 12.96 -7.94 -9.99
CA THR A 224 12.89 -7.67 -11.44
C THR A 224 11.73 -6.77 -11.84
N PHE A 225 10.63 -6.77 -11.08
CA PHE A 225 9.45 -5.98 -11.38
C PHE A 225 9.55 -4.56 -10.80
N VAL A 226 9.44 -3.58 -11.67
CA VAL A 226 9.68 -2.16 -11.33
C VAL A 226 8.60 -1.58 -10.43
N HIS A 227 7.37 -2.11 -10.53
CA HIS A 227 6.22 -1.60 -9.75
C HIS A 227 6.08 -2.36 -8.44
N TYR A 228 5.66 -1.66 -7.40
CA TYR A 228 5.29 -2.31 -6.14
C TYR A 228 3.90 -2.93 -6.27
N VAL A 229 3.82 -4.23 -6.02
CA VAL A 229 2.58 -5.01 -5.86
C VAL A 229 2.73 -5.83 -4.58
N GLY A 230 1.69 -5.93 -3.77
CA GLY A 230 1.73 -6.67 -2.50
C GLY A 230 1.98 -8.17 -2.69
N ASN A 231 2.64 -8.79 -1.70
CA ASN A 231 2.92 -10.22 -1.69
C ASN A 231 1.64 -11.05 -1.87
N ASP A 232 0.60 -10.69 -1.15
CA ASP A 232 -0.66 -11.43 -1.08
C ASP A 232 -1.36 -11.47 -2.44
N PHE A 233 -1.26 -10.41 -3.23
CA PHE A 233 -1.79 -10.40 -4.60
C PHE A 233 -0.98 -11.32 -5.53
N VAL A 234 0.35 -11.32 -5.42
CA VAL A 234 1.20 -12.21 -6.24
C VAL A 234 0.96 -13.66 -5.86
N GLU A 235 0.77 -13.97 -4.58
CA GLU A 235 0.41 -15.31 -4.10
C GLU A 235 -0.97 -15.73 -4.61
N TYR A 236 -1.97 -14.86 -4.52
CA TYR A 236 -3.30 -15.09 -5.11
C TYR A 236 -3.21 -15.45 -6.59
N ARG A 237 -2.43 -14.70 -7.37
CA ARG A 237 -2.23 -15.02 -8.81
C ARG A 237 -1.51 -16.35 -9.02
N LEU A 238 -0.51 -16.67 -8.21
CA LEU A 238 0.19 -17.96 -8.27
C LEU A 238 -0.78 -19.12 -8.00
N LEU A 239 -1.63 -19.02 -6.98
CA LEU A 239 -2.65 -20.03 -6.67
C LEU A 239 -3.69 -20.13 -7.79
N THR A 240 -4.11 -19.02 -8.39
CA THR A 240 -4.97 -19.02 -9.57
C THR A 240 -4.31 -19.79 -10.74
N LEU A 241 -3.02 -19.62 -10.97
CA LEU A 241 -2.28 -20.38 -12.00
C LEU A 241 -2.16 -21.88 -11.66
N VAL A 242 -2.16 -22.24 -10.37
CA VAL A 242 -2.28 -23.66 -9.95
C VAL A 242 -3.67 -24.21 -10.32
N GLU A 243 -4.74 -23.49 -10.00
CA GLU A 243 -6.11 -23.91 -10.34
C GLU A 243 -6.32 -24.04 -11.85
N GLN A 244 -5.66 -23.19 -12.65
CA GLN A 244 -5.68 -23.25 -14.12
C GLN A 244 -4.81 -24.38 -14.70
N GLY A 245 -4.07 -25.11 -13.87
CA GLY A 245 -3.20 -26.21 -14.32
C GLY A 245 -1.90 -25.74 -14.99
N VAL A 246 -1.48 -24.49 -14.79
CA VAL A 246 -0.18 -23.98 -15.26
C VAL A 246 0.94 -24.45 -14.31
N PHE A 247 0.63 -24.56 -13.02
CA PHE A 247 1.52 -25.11 -12.00
C PHE A 247 0.88 -26.34 -11.34
N ALA A 248 1.70 -27.33 -11.04
CA ALA A 248 1.38 -28.34 -10.05
C ALA A 248 1.73 -27.81 -8.64
N MET A 249 1.01 -28.29 -7.63
CA MET A 249 1.23 -27.89 -6.23
C MET A 249 1.30 -29.13 -5.32
N LYS A 250 2.07 -29.05 -4.26
CA LYS A 250 2.09 -30.01 -3.14
C LYS A 250 2.23 -29.26 -1.82
N GLY A 251 1.58 -29.75 -0.76
CA GLY A 251 1.55 -29.13 0.56
C GLY A 251 0.23 -28.45 0.85
N ASP A 252 0.18 -27.58 1.86
CA ASP A 252 -1.00 -26.92 2.37
C ASP A 252 -0.89 -25.40 2.12
N THR A 253 -1.94 -24.78 1.61
CA THR A 253 -1.98 -23.34 1.28
C THR A 253 -2.30 -22.44 2.46
N ASN A 254 -2.45 -22.98 3.68
CA ASN A 254 -2.70 -22.17 4.88
C ASN A 254 -1.53 -21.23 5.24
N ASP A 255 -0.35 -21.49 4.70
CA ASP A 255 0.85 -20.68 4.90
C ASP A 255 1.75 -20.78 3.66
N ILE A 256 2.20 -19.65 3.17
CA ILE A 256 3.09 -19.53 1.99
C ILE A 256 4.39 -20.35 2.13
N PHE A 257 4.81 -20.69 3.35
CA PHE A 257 5.97 -21.55 3.62
C PHE A 257 5.64 -23.04 3.65
N SER A 258 4.35 -23.41 3.55
CA SER A 258 3.87 -24.79 3.75
C SER A 258 3.57 -25.52 2.46
N TYR A 259 3.74 -24.88 1.30
CA TYR A 259 3.55 -25.52 0.00
C TYR A 259 4.67 -25.22 -0.99
N GLN A 260 4.74 -26.05 -2.02
CA GLN A 260 5.66 -25.88 -3.14
C GLN A 260 4.91 -25.99 -4.46
N VAL A 261 5.40 -25.30 -5.46
CA VAL A 261 4.85 -25.29 -6.81
C VAL A 261 5.88 -25.76 -7.84
N LYS A 262 5.39 -26.30 -8.95
CA LYS A 262 6.18 -26.72 -10.10
C LYS A 262 5.50 -26.28 -11.37
N LEU A 263 6.21 -25.59 -12.25
CA LEU A 263 5.70 -25.25 -13.57
C LEU A 263 5.55 -26.52 -14.43
N LEU A 264 4.41 -26.68 -15.08
CA LEU A 264 4.05 -27.84 -15.92
C LEU A 264 4.47 -27.69 -17.37
#